data_a408b291d216e375f9a16fd8d5ec29ad
#
_entry.id   a408b291d216e375f9a16fd8d5ec29ad
#
_cell.length_a   1.000
_cell.length_b   1.000
_cell.length_c   1.000
_cell.angle_alpha   90.00
_cell.angle_beta   90.00
_cell.angle_gamma   90.00
#
_symmetry.space_group_name_H-M   'P 1'
#
loop_
_entity.id
_entity.type
_entity.pdbx_description
1 polymer ?
#
loop_
_entity_poly.entity_id
_entity_poly.type
_entity_poly.pdbx_seq_one_letter_code
_entity_poly.pdbx_strand_id
1 'polypeptide(L)'
;MKFYLSILFTLMLLPAAAAPALLGLRAEPTQQAVQQSFAGQIPAGTGLTVHQLTPGTPAAKQLQRGDVLLQADGTPLRRPEELADIVQQKQAGDTLHLVLLRHGARLELTLQLAARPEQPVLSREQQLELNRLILLLVPHGEAVVDTPAVRRQLLALSNSGIARKDEYASCTLHLRHERYLITITSTERSLSITSNHPEVPDALLRADFYRRDTRRLPEKLEQLLLNAEYYRP
;
A
#
# COMPACT_ATOMS: atom_id res chain seq x y z
N MET A 1 15.84 -18.64 64.36
CA MET A 1 15.35 -19.24 63.13
C MET A 1 14.84 -18.11 62.24
N LYS A 2 15.59 -17.73 61.22
CA LYS A 2 15.17 -16.71 60.21
C LYS A 2 14.73 -17.43 58.95
N PHE A 3 13.43 -17.39 58.65
CA PHE A 3 12.88 -17.89 57.40
C PHE A 3 13.10 -16.88 56.27
N TYR A 4 13.96 -17.19 55.32
CA TYR A 4 14.06 -16.42 54.05
C TYR A 4 12.96 -16.94 53.14
N LEU A 5 11.95 -16.10 52.88
CA LEU A 5 10.92 -16.32 51.89
C LEU A 5 11.49 -15.90 50.52
N SER A 6 11.91 -16.90 49.72
CA SER A 6 12.42 -16.69 48.36
C SER A 6 11.19 -16.51 47.45
N ILE A 7 10.88 -15.27 47.06
CA ILE A 7 9.87 -14.98 46.04
C ILE A 7 10.48 -15.25 44.68
N LEU A 8 10.09 -16.39 44.10
CA LEU A 8 10.45 -16.75 42.73
C LEU A 8 9.57 -15.89 41.80
N PHE A 9 10.14 -14.81 41.25
CA PHE A 9 9.49 -13.97 40.26
C PHE A 9 9.53 -14.70 38.91
N THR A 10 8.48 -15.47 38.63
CA THR A 10 8.31 -16.11 37.31
C THR A 10 7.99 -15.02 36.29
N LEU A 11 9.01 -14.59 35.55
CA LEU A 11 8.88 -13.68 34.43
C LEU A 11 8.06 -14.42 33.35
N MET A 12 6.74 -14.19 33.30
CA MET A 12 5.92 -14.61 32.19
C MET A 12 6.40 -13.85 30.95
N LEU A 13 7.18 -14.52 30.11
CA LEU A 13 7.40 -14.06 28.73
C LEU A 13 6.03 -14.09 28.02
N LEU A 14 5.37 -12.94 27.92
CA LEU A 14 4.29 -12.75 26.97
C LEU A 14 4.86 -13.01 25.58
N PRO A 15 4.24 -13.90 24.78
CA PRO A 15 4.69 -14.06 23.41
C PRO A 15 4.57 -12.70 22.72
N ALA A 16 5.69 -12.20 22.21
CA ALA A 16 5.67 -11.02 21.36
C ALA A 16 4.69 -11.27 20.23
N ALA A 17 3.68 -10.42 20.09
CA ALA A 17 2.73 -10.52 19.00
C ALA A 17 3.52 -10.58 17.69
N ALA A 18 3.38 -11.67 16.95
CA ALA A 18 4.14 -11.87 15.73
C ALA A 18 3.73 -10.81 14.71
N ALA A 19 4.71 -10.09 14.17
CA ALA A 19 4.47 -9.04 13.20
C ALA A 19 3.85 -9.62 11.93
N PRO A 20 2.87 -8.94 11.31
CA PRO A 20 2.26 -9.37 10.07
C PRO A 20 3.32 -9.46 8.95
N ALA A 21 3.14 -10.44 8.07
CA ALA A 21 4.07 -10.70 6.99
C ALA A 21 3.99 -9.68 5.85
N LEU A 22 5.11 -9.46 5.17
CA LEU A 22 5.25 -8.62 3.98
C LEU A 22 5.98 -9.39 2.88
N LEU A 23 5.41 -9.41 1.67
CA LEU A 23 6.04 -9.93 0.46
C LEU A 23 6.64 -8.82 -0.41
N GLY A 24 5.90 -7.73 -0.64
CA GLY A 24 6.38 -6.52 -1.31
C GLY A 24 6.39 -6.60 -2.84
N LEU A 25 5.30 -7.06 -3.44
CA LEU A 25 5.10 -7.04 -4.89
C LEU A 25 3.70 -6.54 -5.26
N ARG A 26 3.57 -6.10 -6.51
CA ARG A 26 2.28 -5.90 -7.19
C ARG A 26 2.23 -6.84 -8.39
N ALA A 27 1.17 -7.61 -8.46
CA ALA A 27 0.89 -8.51 -9.58
C ALA A 27 -0.56 -8.33 -10.05
N GLU A 28 -0.80 -8.65 -11.30
CA GLU A 28 -2.11 -8.56 -11.94
C GLU A 28 -2.40 -9.89 -12.65
N PRO A 29 -3.70 -10.22 -12.90
CA PRO A 29 -4.04 -11.43 -13.65
C PRO A 29 -3.29 -11.46 -14.98
N THR A 30 -2.73 -12.61 -15.31
CA THR A 30 -1.95 -12.77 -16.55
C THR A 30 -2.84 -12.57 -17.77
N GLN A 31 -2.43 -11.68 -18.66
CA GLN A 31 -3.17 -11.37 -19.89
C GLN A 31 -3.29 -12.60 -20.79
N GLN A 32 -4.41 -12.70 -21.50
CA GLN A 32 -4.70 -13.84 -22.38
C GLN A 32 -3.63 -14.09 -23.45
N ALA A 33 -3.02 -13.02 -23.99
CA ALA A 33 -1.92 -13.12 -24.94
C ALA A 33 -0.71 -13.85 -24.37
N VAL A 34 -0.36 -13.56 -23.09
CA VAL A 34 0.74 -14.22 -22.37
C VAL A 34 0.37 -15.68 -22.09
N GLN A 35 -0.87 -15.95 -21.69
CA GLN A 35 -1.36 -17.32 -21.48
C GLN A 35 -1.26 -18.16 -22.77
N GLN A 36 -1.59 -17.58 -23.93
CA GLN A 36 -1.48 -18.25 -25.23
C GLN A 36 -0.03 -18.50 -25.63
N SER A 37 0.87 -17.56 -25.34
CA SER A 37 2.32 -17.71 -25.64
C SER A 37 2.96 -18.84 -24.85
N PHE A 38 2.42 -19.19 -23.69
CA PHE A 38 2.86 -20.29 -22.83
C PHE A 38 1.82 -21.39 -22.74
N ALA A 39 1.11 -21.67 -23.86
CA ALA A 39 0.07 -22.68 -23.91
C ALA A 39 0.57 -24.04 -23.39
N GLY A 40 -0.19 -24.62 -22.45
CA GLY A 40 0.16 -25.86 -21.76
C GLY A 40 1.05 -25.70 -20.51
N GLN A 41 1.68 -24.55 -20.29
CA GLN A 41 2.47 -24.30 -19.09
C GLN A 41 1.68 -23.49 -18.05
N ILE A 42 0.77 -22.62 -18.48
CA ILE A 42 -0.13 -21.86 -17.63
C ILE A 42 -1.51 -22.48 -17.73
N PRO A 43 -2.08 -23.06 -16.65
CA PRO A 43 -3.44 -23.54 -16.66
C PRO A 43 -4.43 -22.40 -16.96
N ALA A 44 -5.48 -22.68 -17.72
CA ALA A 44 -6.45 -21.66 -18.12
C ALA A 44 -7.02 -20.90 -16.92
N GLY A 45 -7.05 -19.59 -17.02
CA GLY A 45 -7.56 -18.70 -15.96
C GLY A 45 -6.68 -18.62 -14.70
N THR A 46 -5.43 -19.08 -14.75
CA THR A 46 -4.47 -18.95 -13.64
C THR A 46 -3.29 -18.08 -14.04
N GLY A 47 -2.51 -17.68 -13.04
CA GLY A 47 -1.29 -16.91 -13.22
C GLY A 47 -1.45 -15.43 -12.91
N LEU A 48 -0.50 -14.90 -12.15
CA LEU A 48 -0.37 -13.48 -11.83
C LEU A 48 0.96 -12.96 -12.37
N THR A 49 0.92 -11.99 -13.25
CA THR A 49 2.14 -11.35 -13.77
C THR A 49 2.64 -10.29 -12.81
N VAL A 50 3.91 -10.38 -12.43
CA VAL A 50 4.58 -9.41 -11.55
C VAL A 50 4.87 -8.12 -12.33
N HIS A 51 4.26 -7.02 -11.92
CA HIS A 51 4.43 -5.70 -12.53
C HIS A 51 5.41 -4.82 -11.77
N GLN A 52 5.40 -4.91 -10.45
CA GLN A 52 6.23 -4.07 -9.59
C GLN A 52 6.76 -4.85 -8.40
N LEU A 53 7.99 -4.54 -8.02
CA LEU A 53 8.66 -5.06 -6.82
C LEU A 53 9.07 -3.88 -5.96
N THR A 54 8.76 -3.96 -4.66
CA THR A 54 9.16 -2.94 -3.69
C THR A 54 10.62 -3.18 -3.28
N PRO A 55 11.54 -2.23 -3.51
CA PRO A 55 12.94 -2.38 -3.13
C PRO A 55 13.11 -2.75 -1.64
N GLY A 56 14.07 -3.62 -1.35
CA GLY A 56 14.37 -4.07 0.02
C GLY A 56 13.46 -5.16 0.58
N THR A 57 12.40 -5.54 -0.14
CA THR A 57 11.47 -6.60 0.29
C THR A 57 11.93 -8.00 -0.14
N PRO A 58 11.38 -9.07 0.46
CA PRO A 58 11.68 -10.44 0.06
C PRO A 58 11.45 -10.72 -1.43
N ALA A 59 10.34 -10.23 -1.99
CA ALA A 59 10.04 -10.40 -3.40
C ALA A 59 11.12 -9.79 -4.29
N ALA A 60 11.60 -8.57 -4.00
CA ALA A 60 12.59 -7.89 -4.81
C ALA A 60 13.97 -8.58 -4.83
N LYS A 61 14.24 -9.48 -3.90
CA LYS A 61 15.50 -10.23 -3.85
C LYS A 61 15.55 -11.43 -4.81
N GLN A 62 14.40 -12.01 -5.13
CA GLN A 62 14.32 -13.28 -5.85
C GLN A 62 13.41 -13.25 -7.07
N LEU A 63 12.39 -12.38 -7.07
CA LEU A 63 11.46 -12.23 -8.19
C LEU A 63 11.93 -11.15 -9.16
N GLN A 64 11.43 -11.23 -10.38
CA GLN A 64 11.68 -10.25 -11.42
C GLN A 64 10.36 -9.75 -12.00
N ARG A 65 10.38 -8.52 -12.52
CA ARG A 65 9.25 -8.01 -13.27
C ARG A 65 9.03 -8.87 -14.52
N GLY A 66 7.78 -9.26 -14.76
CA GLY A 66 7.39 -10.16 -15.85
C GLY A 66 7.34 -11.65 -15.45
N ASP A 67 7.74 -12.01 -14.22
CA ASP A 67 7.48 -13.35 -13.69
C ASP A 67 5.97 -13.62 -13.67
N VAL A 68 5.56 -14.82 -14.01
CA VAL A 68 4.16 -15.27 -13.90
C VAL A 68 4.06 -16.24 -12.74
N LEU A 69 3.48 -15.79 -11.63
CA LEU A 69 3.22 -16.60 -10.45
C LEU A 69 2.06 -17.55 -10.71
N LEU A 70 2.28 -18.84 -10.60
CA LEU A 70 1.28 -19.88 -10.86
C LEU A 70 0.62 -20.38 -9.58
N GLN A 71 1.43 -20.57 -8.53
CA GLN A 71 0.97 -21.10 -7.25
C GLN A 71 1.73 -20.43 -6.10
N ALA A 72 1.04 -20.33 -4.96
CA ALA A 72 1.64 -19.98 -3.67
C ALA A 72 1.20 -21.03 -2.65
N ASP A 73 2.17 -21.66 -1.96
CA ASP A 73 1.95 -22.76 -1.00
C ASP A 73 1.03 -23.87 -1.55
N GLY A 74 1.21 -24.24 -2.81
CA GLY A 74 0.39 -25.24 -3.50
C GLY A 74 -0.97 -24.75 -3.99
N THR A 75 -1.40 -23.55 -3.64
CA THR A 75 -2.67 -22.95 -4.06
C THR A 75 -2.49 -22.25 -5.41
N PRO A 76 -3.25 -22.62 -6.45
CA PRO A 76 -3.23 -21.93 -7.74
C PRO A 76 -3.66 -20.46 -7.60
N LEU A 77 -2.92 -19.55 -8.23
CA LEU A 77 -3.21 -18.12 -8.20
C LEU A 77 -3.97 -17.69 -9.44
N ARG A 78 -5.11 -17.04 -9.24
CA ARG A 78 -5.98 -16.49 -10.30
C ARG A 78 -6.16 -14.99 -10.15
N ARG A 79 -6.18 -14.53 -8.90
CA ARG A 79 -6.41 -13.14 -8.54
C ARG A 79 -5.39 -12.69 -7.50
N PRO A 80 -4.99 -11.41 -7.54
CA PRO A 80 -4.03 -10.86 -6.58
C PRO A 80 -4.45 -11.02 -5.11
N GLU A 81 -5.77 -11.02 -4.85
CA GLU A 81 -6.35 -11.18 -3.52
C GLU A 81 -5.98 -12.55 -2.92
N GLU A 82 -5.94 -13.60 -3.72
CA GLU A 82 -5.59 -14.96 -3.25
C GLU A 82 -4.14 -15.01 -2.73
N LEU A 83 -3.21 -14.33 -3.40
CA LEU A 83 -1.85 -14.20 -2.92
C LEU A 83 -1.78 -13.34 -1.65
N ALA A 84 -2.55 -12.25 -1.61
CA ALA A 84 -2.62 -11.39 -0.44
C ALA A 84 -3.17 -12.14 0.79
N ASP A 85 -4.22 -12.93 0.63
CA ASP A 85 -4.82 -13.74 1.69
C ASP A 85 -3.84 -14.78 2.25
N ILE A 86 -3.09 -15.47 1.35
CA ILE A 86 -2.05 -16.42 1.77
C ILE A 86 -0.97 -15.71 2.60
N VAL A 87 -0.50 -14.54 2.15
CA VAL A 87 0.52 -13.76 2.87
C VAL A 87 -0.01 -13.22 4.20
N GLN A 88 -1.29 -12.80 4.26
CA GLN A 88 -1.90 -12.29 5.48
C GLN A 88 -2.06 -13.35 6.59
N GLN A 89 -2.18 -14.62 6.22
CA GLN A 89 -2.25 -15.74 7.17
C GLN A 89 -0.88 -16.11 7.74
N LYS A 90 0.20 -15.51 7.24
CA LYS A 90 1.58 -15.76 7.66
C LYS A 90 2.13 -14.66 8.54
N GLN A 91 3.19 -15.02 9.24
CA GLN A 91 3.94 -14.11 10.12
C GLN A 91 5.28 -13.75 9.50
N ALA A 92 5.89 -12.70 10.01
CA ALA A 92 7.27 -12.37 9.66
C ALA A 92 8.20 -13.54 10.03
N GLY A 93 9.07 -13.90 9.08
CA GLY A 93 9.96 -15.04 9.21
C GLY A 93 9.43 -16.35 8.61
N ASP A 94 8.11 -16.43 8.38
CA ASP A 94 7.54 -17.60 7.70
C ASP A 94 8.02 -17.71 6.26
N THR A 95 8.00 -18.92 5.74
CA THR A 95 8.35 -19.20 4.35
C THR A 95 7.09 -19.18 3.47
N LEU A 96 7.27 -18.71 2.25
CA LEU A 96 6.29 -18.76 1.17
C LEU A 96 6.90 -19.53 0.00
N HIS A 97 6.28 -20.62 -0.40
CA HIS A 97 6.68 -21.40 -1.58
C HIS A 97 5.93 -20.88 -2.81
N LEU A 98 6.66 -20.46 -3.83
CA LEU A 98 6.11 -19.97 -5.08
C LEU A 98 6.51 -20.88 -6.24
N VAL A 99 5.55 -21.20 -7.08
CA VAL A 99 5.78 -21.78 -8.40
C VAL A 99 5.51 -20.72 -9.44
N LEU A 100 6.46 -20.46 -10.33
CA LEU A 100 6.36 -19.39 -11.31
C LEU A 100 6.94 -19.80 -12.67
N LEU A 101 6.63 -19.02 -13.69
CA LEU A 101 7.31 -19.06 -14.97
C LEU A 101 8.15 -17.80 -15.15
N ARG A 102 9.42 -17.99 -15.53
CA ARG A 102 10.36 -16.94 -15.91
C ARG A 102 10.95 -17.29 -17.27
N HIS A 103 10.72 -16.45 -18.26
CA HIS A 103 11.17 -16.67 -19.64
C HIS A 103 10.81 -18.07 -20.18
N GLY A 104 9.63 -18.60 -19.81
CA GLY A 104 9.17 -19.93 -20.20
C GLY A 104 9.72 -21.10 -19.38
N ALA A 105 10.64 -20.87 -18.48
CA ALA A 105 11.13 -21.88 -17.53
C ALA A 105 10.27 -21.88 -16.25
N ARG A 106 9.84 -23.07 -15.83
CA ARG A 106 9.14 -23.25 -14.56
C ARG A 106 10.17 -23.27 -13.42
N LEU A 107 9.98 -22.43 -12.43
CA LEU A 107 10.85 -22.29 -11.28
C LEU A 107 10.04 -22.46 -10.00
N GLU A 108 10.68 -23.01 -8.99
CA GLU A 108 10.16 -23.08 -7.63
C GLU A 108 11.07 -22.25 -6.72
N LEU A 109 10.50 -21.30 -6.02
CA LEU A 109 11.21 -20.41 -5.11
C LEU A 109 10.62 -20.52 -3.71
N THR A 110 11.50 -20.44 -2.72
CA THR A 110 11.12 -20.30 -1.32
C THR A 110 11.60 -18.94 -0.83
N LEU A 111 10.67 -18.11 -0.39
CA LEU A 111 10.94 -16.77 0.13
C LEU A 111 10.66 -16.76 1.63
N GLN A 112 11.55 -16.17 2.39
CA GLN A 112 11.28 -15.83 3.79
C GLN A 112 10.61 -14.48 3.84
N LEU A 113 9.41 -14.40 4.42
CA LEU A 113 8.63 -13.16 4.52
C LEU A 113 9.25 -12.21 5.55
N ALA A 114 9.29 -10.93 5.23
CA ALA A 114 9.75 -9.91 6.17
C ALA A 114 8.61 -9.46 7.10
N ALA A 115 8.98 -8.79 8.19
CA ALA A 115 8.00 -8.06 8.99
C ALA A 115 7.43 -6.90 8.17
N ARG A 116 6.12 -6.74 8.22
CA ARG A 116 5.50 -5.50 7.70
C ARG A 116 5.94 -4.37 8.63
N PRO A 117 6.51 -3.29 8.10
CA PRO A 117 6.84 -2.16 8.95
C PRO A 117 5.57 -1.67 9.64
N GLU A 118 5.66 -1.48 10.94
CA GLU A 118 4.56 -0.89 11.71
C GLU A 118 4.23 0.48 11.12
N GLN A 119 2.95 0.70 10.87
CA GLN A 119 2.51 2.03 10.45
C GLN A 119 2.69 2.97 11.65
N PRO A 120 3.38 4.10 11.48
CA PRO A 120 3.58 5.01 12.58
C PRO A 120 2.23 5.51 13.08
N VAL A 121 1.99 5.35 14.36
CA VAL A 121 0.82 5.91 15.03
C VAL A 121 1.00 7.43 15.05
N LEU A 122 0.08 8.14 14.41
CA LEU A 122 0.11 9.59 14.41
C LEU A 122 -0.15 10.13 15.81
N SER A 123 0.59 11.17 16.20
CA SER A 123 0.28 11.94 17.39
C SER A 123 -1.08 12.63 17.23
N ARG A 124 -1.68 13.05 18.34
CA ARG A 124 -2.94 13.80 18.30
C ARG A 124 -2.87 15.05 17.42
N GLU A 125 -1.75 15.76 17.47
CA GLU A 125 -1.53 16.95 16.63
C GLU A 125 -1.43 16.58 15.15
N GLN A 126 -0.67 15.56 14.83
CA GLN A 126 -0.54 15.05 13.48
C GLN A 126 -1.89 14.58 12.91
N GLN A 127 -2.71 13.91 13.73
CA GLN A 127 -4.05 13.49 13.32
C GLN A 127 -4.96 14.70 13.07
N LEU A 128 -4.85 15.76 13.89
CA LEU A 128 -5.60 17.00 13.66
C LEU A 128 -5.20 17.71 12.36
N GLU A 129 -3.89 17.75 12.06
CA GLU A 129 -3.39 18.29 10.79
C GLU A 129 -3.90 17.51 9.59
N LEU A 130 -3.89 16.17 9.69
CA LEU A 130 -4.43 15.30 8.65
C LEU A 130 -5.94 15.52 8.46
N ASN A 131 -6.69 15.60 9.53
CA ASN A 131 -8.13 15.86 9.48
C ASN A 131 -8.42 17.24 8.86
N ARG A 132 -7.61 18.27 9.13
CA ARG A 132 -7.73 19.59 8.47
C ARG A 132 -7.52 19.47 6.96
N LEU A 133 -6.55 18.69 6.52
CA LEU A 133 -6.36 18.43 5.09
C LEU A 133 -7.59 17.75 4.47
N ILE A 134 -8.12 16.72 5.12
CA ILE A 134 -9.33 16.02 4.64
C ILE A 134 -10.51 16.98 4.50
N LEU A 135 -10.72 17.85 5.48
CA LEU A 135 -11.80 18.85 5.45
C LEU A 135 -11.60 19.90 4.34
N LEU A 136 -10.36 20.19 3.95
CA LEU A 136 -10.09 21.06 2.80
C LEU A 136 -10.35 20.37 1.45
N LEU A 137 -10.21 19.04 1.42
CA LEU A 137 -10.44 18.23 0.22
C LEU A 137 -11.90 17.82 0.05
N VAL A 138 -12.58 17.54 1.16
CA VAL A 138 -13.99 17.13 1.21
C VAL A 138 -14.79 18.16 1.99
N PRO A 139 -15.02 19.36 1.42
CA PRO A 139 -15.82 20.36 2.08
C PRO A 139 -17.30 19.96 2.08
N HIS A 140 -17.97 20.19 3.20
CA HIS A 140 -19.41 20.01 3.29
C HIS A 140 -20.13 21.10 2.47
N GLY A 141 -20.73 20.74 1.34
CA GLY A 141 -21.48 21.63 0.46
C GLY A 141 -20.87 21.81 -0.93
N GLU A 142 -21.30 22.83 -1.68
CA GLU A 142 -20.82 23.15 -3.04
C GLU A 142 -19.43 23.78 -3.09
N ALA A 143 -18.64 23.63 -2.06
CA ALA A 143 -17.37 24.32 -1.94
C ALA A 143 -16.32 23.74 -2.89
N VAL A 144 -15.60 24.65 -3.48
CA VAL A 144 -14.43 24.43 -4.33
C VAL A 144 -13.25 24.01 -3.49
N VAL A 145 -12.46 23.05 -3.95
CA VAL A 145 -11.18 22.70 -3.32
C VAL A 145 -10.26 23.92 -3.38
N ASP A 146 -9.94 24.51 -2.22
CA ASP A 146 -8.95 25.58 -2.10
C ASP A 146 -7.55 24.99 -2.25
N THR A 147 -7.10 24.91 -3.49
CA THR A 147 -5.80 24.31 -3.85
C THR A 147 -4.62 24.95 -3.13
N PRO A 148 -4.50 26.29 -2.98
CA PRO A 148 -3.46 26.90 -2.18
C PRO A 148 -3.51 26.53 -0.69
N ALA A 149 -4.70 26.39 -0.10
CA ALA A 149 -4.86 25.96 1.29
C ALA A 149 -4.43 24.49 1.47
N VAL A 150 -4.84 23.61 0.55
CA VAL A 150 -4.41 22.20 0.52
C VAL A 150 -2.88 22.10 0.45
N ARG A 151 -2.23 22.91 -0.40
CA ARG A 151 -0.77 22.92 -0.48
C ARG A 151 -0.13 23.35 0.84
N ARG A 152 -0.61 24.43 1.46
CA ARG A 152 -0.08 24.88 2.76
C ARG A 152 -0.22 23.77 3.81
N GLN A 153 -1.34 23.06 3.82
CA GLN A 153 -1.56 21.96 4.75
C GLN A 153 -0.66 20.77 4.46
N LEU A 154 -0.40 20.41 3.19
CA LEU A 154 0.56 19.37 2.82
C LEU A 154 1.99 19.73 3.24
N LEU A 155 2.37 21.00 3.15
CA LEU A 155 3.67 21.48 3.63
C LEU A 155 3.76 21.36 5.17
N ALA A 156 2.69 21.67 5.90
CA ALA A 156 2.64 21.48 7.35
C ALA A 156 2.80 19.99 7.72
N LEU A 157 2.09 19.10 7.03
CA LEU A 157 2.21 17.64 7.19
C LEU A 157 3.62 17.14 6.82
N SER A 158 4.29 17.76 5.86
CA SER A 158 5.68 17.45 5.53
C SER A 158 6.63 17.84 6.67
N ASN A 159 6.42 18.98 7.29
CA ASN A 159 7.22 19.42 8.43
C ASN A 159 7.03 18.52 9.66
N SER A 160 5.85 17.93 9.84
CA SER A 160 5.57 16.94 10.88
C SER A 160 5.98 15.51 10.50
N GLY A 161 6.57 15.29 9.31
CA GLY A 161 7.08 14.00 8.85
C GLY A 161 6.03 13.05 8.28
N ILE A 162 4.77 13.50 8.11
CA ILE A 162 3.66 12.70 7.56
C ILE A 162 3.71 12.72 6.03
N ALA A 163 3.75 13.90 5.40
CA ALA A 163 3.93 14.00 3.97
C ALA A 163 5.42 13.97 3.60
N ARG A 164 5.75 13.35 2.49
CA ARG A 164 7.10 13.34 1.95
C ARG A 164 7.31 14.57 1.07
N LYS A 165 8.35 15.34 1.36
CA LYS A 165 8.80 16.44 0.50
C LYS A 165 10.04 15.99 -0.27
N ASP A 166 10.05 16.20 -1.58
CA ASP A 166 11.21 15.94 -2.43
C ASP A 166 12.07 17.21 -2.66
N GLU A 167 13.17 17.05 -3.37
CA GLU A 167 14.10 18.14 -3.73
C GLU A 167 13.47 19.19 -4.65
N TYR A 168 12.39 18.85 -5.36
CA TYR A 168 11.65 19.76 -6.24
C TYR A 168 10.47 20.45 -5.53
N ALA A 169 10.46 20.45 -4.19
CA ALA A 169 9.39 20.99 -3.37
C ALA A 169 7.99 20.40 -3.65
N SER A 170 7.93 19.19 -4.24
CA SER A 170 6.73 18.41 -4.34
C SER A 170 6.45 17.73 -2.99
N CYS A 171 5.22 17.82 -2.51
CA CYS A 171 4.78 17.17 -1.28
C CYS A 171 3.81 16.04 -1.63
N THR A 172 4.13 14.83 -1.18
CA THR A 172 3.31 13.64 -1.42
C THR A 172 2.86 13.04 -0.10
N LEU A 173 1.55 12.81 0.02
CA LEU A 173 0.90 12.13 1.13
C LEU A 173 0.24 10.87 0.61
N HIS A 174 0.43 9.77 1.33
CA HIS A 174 -0.25 8.52 1.05
C HIS A 174 -1.26 8.22 2.15
N LEU A 175 -2.47 7.90 1.73
CA LEU A 175 -3.56 7.46 2.59
C LEU A 175 -4.02 6.09 2.12
N ARG A 176 -4.65 5.34 3.01
CA ARG A 176 -5.22 4.04 2.72
C ARG A 176 -6.62 3.93 3.32
N HIS A 177 -7.54 3.38 2.56
CA HIS A 177 -8.82 2.90 3.07
C HIS A 177 -8.98 1.44 2.63
N GLU A 178 -9.03 0.53 3.59
CA GLU A 178 -8.99 -0.92 3.31
C GLU A 178 -7.79 -1.30 2.43
N ARG A 179 -8.05 -1.81 1.22
CA ARG A 179 -7.04 -2.18 0.20
C ARG A 179 -6.72 -1.06 -0.79
N TYR A 180 -7.47 0.02 -0.75
CA TYR A 180 -7.33 1.12 -1.70
C TYR A 180 -6.35 2.17 -1.20
N LEU A 181 -5.47 2.59 -2.08
CA LEU A 181 -4.49 3.63 -1.81
C LEU A 181 -4.94 4.94 -2.44
N ILE A 182 -4.74 6.02 -1.72
CA ILE A 182 -4.99 7.37 -2.19
C ILE A 182 -3.65 8.11 -2.09
N THR A 183 -3.22 8.70 -3.18
CA THR A 183 -2.01 9.52 -3.21
C THR A 183 -2.37 10.96 -3.53
N ILE A 184 -1.99 11.87 -2.65
CA ILE A 184 -2.19 13.30 -2.81
C ILE A 184 -0.82 13.91 -3.04
N THR A 185 -0.62 14.51 -4.21
CA THR A 185 0.65 15.15 -4.57
C THR A 185 0.41 16.62 -4.92
N SER A 186 1.17 17.50 -4.29
CA SER A 186 1.18 18.93 -4.61
C SER A 186 2.56 19.35 -5.06
N THR A 187 2.64 19.93 -6.26
CA THR A 187 3.83 20.64 -6.76
C THR A 187 3.66 22.15 -6.55
N GLU A 188 4.59 22.97 -7.01
CA GLU A 188 4.41 24.42 -7.00
C GLU A 188 3.26 24.90 -7.88
N ARG A 189 2.84 24.13 -8.88
CA ARG A 189 1.88 24.53 -9.90
C ARG A 189 0.60 23.70 -9.93
N SER A 190 0.59 22.55 -9.29
CA SER A 190 -0.54 21.62 -9.42
C SER A 190 -0.78 20.81 -8.15
N LEU A 191 -2.03 20.43 -7.96
CA LEU A 191 -2.49 19.42 -7.00
C LEU A 191 -3.02 18.23 -7.80
N SER A 192 -2.60 17.00 -7.46
CA SER A 192 -3.18 15.79 -8.00
C SER A 192 -3.59 14.86 -6.86
N ILE A 193 -4.72 14.19 -7.03
CA ILE A 193 -5.20 13.17 -6.11
C ILE A 193 -5.46 11.93 -6.93
N THR A 194 -4.87 10.78 -6.57
CA THR A 194 -4.98 9.52 -7.29
C THR A 194 -5.45 8.40 -6.37
N SER A 195 -6.18 7.43 -6.91
CA SER A 195 -6.58 6.22 -6.20
C SER A 195 -6.51 5.02 -7.13
N ASN A 196 -6.22 3.84 -6.57
CA ASN A 196 -6.32 2.57 -7.29
C ASN A 196 -7.71 1.94 -7.19
N HIS A 197 -8.73 2.67 -6.70
CA HIS A 197 -10.09 2.18 -6.67
C HIS A 197 -10.69 2.15 -8.09
N PRO A 198 -11.31 1.05 -8.52
CA PRO A 198 -11.79 0.89 -9.90
C PRO A 198 -12.87 1.88 -10.32
N GLU A 199 -13.67 2.39 -9.37
CA GLU A 199 -14.71 3.39 -9.62
C GLU A 199 -14.20 4.83 -9.58
N VAL A 200 -12.93 5.05 -9.21
CA VAL A 200 -12.30 6.36 -9.25
C VAL A 200 -11.53 6.46 -10.56
N PRO A 201 -11.93 7.33 -11.49
CA PRO A 201 -11.27 7.45 -12.78
C PRO A 201 -9.80 7.89 -12.60
N ASP A 202 -8.91 7.34 -13.42
CA ASP A 202 -7.48 7.68 -13.46
C ASP A 202 -7.22 9.16 -13.79
N ALA A 203 -8.18 9.80 -14.46
CA ALA A 203 -8.14 11.21 -14.78
C ALA A 203 -8.63 12.05 -13.59
N LEU A 204 -7.85 12.30 -12.76
CA LEU A 204 -7.85 12.86 -11.46
C LEU A 204 -7.86 14.33 -11.42
N LEU A 205 -8.15 14.85 -10.26
CA LEU A 205 -8.06 16.27 -9.97
C LEU A 205 -6.61 16.72 -10.23
N ARG A 206 -6.32 17.16 -11.44
CA ARG A 206 -5.21 18.07 -11.69
C ARG A 206 -5.77 19.49 -11.60
N ALA A 207 -5.70 20.06 -10.44
CA ALA A 207 -5.99 21.47 -10.27
C ALA A 207 -4.71 22.27 -10.54
N ASP A 208 -4.79 23.17 -11.52
CA ASP A 208 -3.74 24.17 -11.75
C ASP A 208 -3.95 25.30 -10.75
N PHE A 209 -2.91 25.70 -9.99
CA PHE A 209 -2.98 26.80 -9.02
C PHE A 209 -3.36 28.15 -9.62
N TYR A 210 -3.15 28.33 -10.92
CA TYR A 210 -3.42 29.57 -11.63
C TYR A 210 -4.84 29.64 -12.22
N ARG A 211 -5.55 28.50 -12.26
CA ARG A 211 -6.96 28.47 -12.63
C ARG A 211 -7.76 28.09 -11.38
N ARG A 212 -8.74 28.92 -11.02
CA ARG A 212 -9.78 28.52 -10.06
C ARG A 212 -10.55 27.35 -10.66
N ASP A 213 -10.01 26.17 -10.50
CA ASP A 213 -10.65 24.96 -10.99
C ASP A 213 -11.65 24.50 -9.92
N THR A 214 -12.92 24.73 -10.19
CA THR A 214 -14.05 24.48 -9.31
C THR A 214 -14.52 23.03 -9.41
N ARG A 215 -13.62 22.08 -9.62
CA ARG A 215 -14.00 20.67 -9.77
C ARG A 215 -14.36 20.06 -8.44
N ARG A 216 -15.55 19.47 -8.40
CA ARG A 216 -15.98 18.60 -7.33
C ARG A 216 -15.21 17.27 -7.43
N LEU A 217 -14.76 16.74 -6.29
CA LEU A 217 -14.23 15.39 -6.24
C LEU A 217 -15.31 14.36 -6.61
N PRO A 218 -14.98 13.26 -7.30
CA PRO A 218 -15.90 12.16 -7.48
C PRO A 218 -16.40 11.67 -6.11
N GLU A 219 -17.69 11.41 -5.98
CA GLU A 219 -18.32 11.00 -4.73
C GLU A 219 -17.61 9.82 -4.06
N LYS A 220 -17.18 8.84 -4.86
CA LYS A 220 -16.44 7.70 -4.34
C LYS A 220 -15.08 8.09 -3.75
N LEU A 221 -14.38 9.04 -4.34
CA LEU A 221 -13.13 9.56 -3.80
C LEU A 221 -13.35 10.34 -2.50
N GLU A 222 -14.43 11.12 -2.40
CA GLU A 222 -14.83 11.78 -1.16
C GLU A 222 -15.03 10.75 -0.04
N GLN A 223 -15.79 9.67 -0.30
CA GLN A 223 -16.02 8.60 0.67
C GLN A 223 -14.73 7.91 1.10
N LEU A 224 -13.82 7.64 0.15
CA LEU A 224 -12.52 7.05 0.46
C LEU A 224 -11.67 7.97 1.33
N LEU A 225 -11.64 9.27 1.05
CA LEU A 225 -10.88 10.26 1.83
C LEU A 225 -11.41 10.39 3.26
N LEU A 226 -12.73 10.40 3.45
CA LEU A 226 -13.36 10.53 4.77
C LEU A 226 -13.03 9.35 5.70
N ASN A 227 -12.80 8.17 5.14
CA ASN A 227 -12.50 6.94 5.89
C ASN A 227 -11.03 6.51 5.78
N ALA A 228 -10.18 7.36 5.20
CA ALA A 228 -8.79 7.03 4.97
C ALA A 228 -7.94 7.20 6.22
N GLU A 229 -6.99 6.29 6.36
CA GLU A 229 -5.95 6.33 7.38
C GLU A 229 -4.61 6.70 6.75
N TYR A 230 -3.72 7.27 7.56
CA TYR A 230 -2.35 7.53 7.14
C TYR A 230 -1.66 6.23 6.74
N TYR A 231 -0.98 6.25 5.59
CA TYR A 231 -0.20 5.14 5.09
C TYR A 231 1.21 5.59 4.75
N ARG A 232 2.19 4.91 5.31
CA ARG A 232 3.60 5.08 4.95
C ARG A 232 3.99 3.94 4.01
N PRO A 233 4.31 4.25 2.72
CA PRO A 233 4.69 3.23 1.73
C PRO A 233 6.03 2.57 2.06
#